data_cb635feaf4b68506a93b61e50a0e46bb
#
_entry.id   cb635feaf4b68506a93b61e50a0e46bb
#
_cell.length_a   1.000
_cell.length_b   1.000
_cell.length_c   1.000
_cell.angle_alpha   90.00
_cell.angle_beta   90.00
_cell.angle_gamma   90.00
#
_symmetry.space_group_name_H-M   'P 1'
#
loop_
_entity.id
_entity.type
_entity.pdbx_description
1 polymer ?
#
loop_
_entity_poly.entity_id
_entity_poly.type
_entity_poly.pdbx_seq_one_letter_code
_entity_poly.pdbx_strand_id
1 'polypeptide(L)'
;VIAPNGSGVSFNAYMTPNGGGSDTLRQVASLAPGASVVLGASQPGKRLDSLLAIKPPPATTLCVFRGRIWGASDTLVWFTDALSPHWVFPKIGHFVFESSIVMMLPVEDGLFVATAYRTYFLEGDDPFAMRLRVVDFYGAVSGTGVTEWPLTALNPQGVTPARSCGWLSLNGSWCIGRSGGAVQRVGEDSFQFDTGGRYSSSGWEREGMRLLLISVNEATDAQFIAQDIVVAREFEHGISPLP
;
A
#
# COMPACT_ATOMS: atom_id res chain seq x y z
N VAL A 1 -3.60 41.93 0.54
CA VAL A 1 -4.24 40.63 0.18
C VAL A 1 -5.69 40.72 0.57
N ILE A 2 -6.58 40.36 -0.34
CA ILE A 2 -8.04 40.33 -0.12
C ILE A 2 -8.48 38.86 -0.15
N ALA A 3 -9.20 38.44 0.88
CA ALA A 3 -9.77 37.09 0.89
C ALA A 3 -10.96 37.00 -0.10
N PRO A 4 -11.10 35.91 -0.84
CA PRO A 4 -12.24 35.73 -1.74
C PRO A 4 -13.56 35.72 -0.94
N ASN A 5 -14.63 36.15 -1.59
CA ASN A 5 -15.97 36.08 -1.03
C ASN A 5 -16.46 34.62 -1.07
N GLY A 6 -16.78 34.06 0.09
CA GLY A 6 -17.31 32.71 0.23
C GLY A 6 -18.01 32.55 1.56
N SER A 7 -19.04 31.73 1.65
CA SER A 7 -19.76 31.47 2.89
C SER A 7 -19.02 30.52 3.82
N GLY A 8 -18.69 30.98 5.02
CA GLY A 8 -18.35 30.11 6.14
C GLY A 8 -16.91 29.59 6.23
N VAL A 9 -15.96 29.99 5.37
CA VAL A 9 -14.58 29.50 5.36
C VAL A 9 -13.61 30.63 5.70
N SER A 10 -12.72 30.44 6.66
CA SER A 10 -11.59 31.34 6.92
C SER A 10 -10.44 31.06 5.94
N PHE A 11 -9.74 32.10 5.54
CA PHE A 11 -8.58 32.04 4.65
C PHE A 11 -7.31 32.38 5.41
N ASN A 12 -6.29 31.56 5.27
CA ASN A 12 -4.97 31.83 5.84
C ASN A 12 -4.07 32.47 4.78
N ALA A 13 -3.55 33.64 5.05
CA ALA A 13 -2.55 34.29 4.22
C ALA A 13 -1.14 33.88 4.69
N TYR A 14 -0.30 33.50 3.73
CA TYR A 14 1.09 33.13 3.99
C TYR A 14 2.05 34.06 3.22
N MET A 15 3.19 34.34 3.80
CA MET A 15 4.22 35.17 3.20
C MET A 15 5.61 34.58 3.47
N THR A 16 6.52 34.71 2.51
CA THR A 16 7.94 34.43 2.71
C THR A 16 8.61 35.59 3.40
N PRO A 17 9.61 35.38 4.28
CA PRO A 17 10.51 36.42 4.71
C PRO A 17 11.26 37.05 3.52
N ASN A 18 11.75 38.27 3.66
CA ASN A 18 12.59 38.91 2.64
C ASN A 18 13.77 38.01 2.29
N GLY A 19 13.91 37.66 1.00
CA GLY A 19 14.96 36.74 0.51
C GLY A 19 14.71 35.24 0.80
N GLY A 20 13.56 34.88 1.39
CA GLY A 20 13.21 33.49 1.67
C GLY A 20 12.67 32.77 0.44
N GLY A 21 12.98 31.46 0.33
CA GLY A 21 12.38 30.57 -0.65
C GLY A 21 10.94 30.19 -0.29
N SER A 22 10.25 29.49 -1.20
CA SER A 22 8.87 29.05 -1.01
C SER A 22 8.70 28.09 0.20
N ASP A 23 9.76 27.41 0.61
CA ASP A 23 9.81 26.54 1.79
C ASP A 23 9.76 27.30 3.13
N THR A 24 9.93 28.63 3.09
CA THR A 24 9.91 29.48 4.27
C THR A 24 8.59 30.22 4.51
N LEU A 25 7.53 29.86 3.77
CA LEU A 25 6.21 30.45 3.93
C LEU A 25 5.68 30.34 5.37
N ARG A 26 5.28 31.49 5.94
CA ARG A 26 4.70 31.59 7.27
C ARG A 26 3.35 32.26 7.23
N GLN A 27 2.44 31.80 8.06
CA GLN A 27 1.12 32.40 8.21
C GLN A 27 1.24 33.80 8.78
N VAL A 28 0.72 34.77 8.07
CA VAL A 28 0.73 36.19 8.49
C VAL A 28 -0.62 36.70 8.93
N ALA A 29 -1.71 36.07 8.45
CA ALA A 29 -3.07 36.42 8.88
C ALA A 29 -4.02 35.26 8.65
N SER A 30 -5.09 35.25 9.45
CA SER A 30 -6.29 34.44 9.19
C SER A 30 -7.44 35.41 8.92
N LEU A 31 -8.08 35.31 7.78
CA LEU A 31 -9.06 36.26 7.27
C LEU A 31 -10.44 35.63 7.14
N ALA A 32 -11.47 36.34 7.56
CA ALA A 32 -12.84 36.01 7.18
C ALA A 32 -13.06 36.27 5.68
N PRO A 33 -14.09 35.66 5.06
CA PRO A 33 -14.46 35.96 3.67
C PRO A 33 -14.64 37.44 3.43
N GLY A 34 -14.08 37.97 2.35
CA GLY A 34 -14.16 39.39 1.99
C GLY A 34 -13.28 40.33 2.82
N ALA A 35 -12.65 39.87 3.89
CA ALA A 35 -11.72 40.69 4.67
C ALA A 35 -10.42 40.95 3.92
N SER A 36 -9.77 42.08 4.21
CA SER A 36 -8.46 42.42 3.64
C SER A 36 -7.43 42.66 4.74
N VAL A 37 -6.17 42.37 4.43
CA VAL A 37 -5.04 42.68 5.28
C VAL A 37 -3.90 43.30 4.47
N VAL A 38 -3.29 44.31 5.03
CA VAL A 38 -2.05 44.89 4.50
C VAL A 38 -0.88 44.10 5.09
N LEU A 39 -0.11 43.46 4.23
CA LEU A 39 1.07 42.72 4.66
C LEU A 39 2.22 43.67 4.88
N GLY A 40 2.65 43.78 6.12
CA GLY A 40 3.86 44.54 6.53
C GLY A 40 5.10 43.65 6.58
N ALA A 41 6.06 44.02 7.39
CA ALA A 41 7.23 43.19 7.66
C ALA A 41 6.80 41.82 8.22
N SER A 42 7.50 40.77 7.81
CA SER A 42 7.22 39.37 8.16
C SER A 42 7.02 39.20 9.67
N GLN A 43 5.84 38.73 10.06
CA GLN A 43 5.57 38.32 11.43
C GLN A 43 5.88 36.82 11.61
N PRO A 44 6.38 36.40 12.79
CA PRO A 44 6.64 35.01 13.07
C PRO A 44 5.30 34.25 13.22
N GLY A 45 4.81 33.66 12.16
CA GLY A 45 3.62 32.83 12.16
C GLY A 45 3.96 31.35 11.96
N LYS A 46 2.95 30.49 12.00
CA LYS A 46 3.08 29.07 11.74
C LYS A 46 3.58 28.84 10.30
N ARG A 47 4.56 27.96 10.13
CA ARG A 47 5.04 27.56 8.80
C ARG A 47 3.91 26.85 8.04
N LEU A 48 3.90 27.01 6.71
CA LEU A 48 3.00 26.26 5.84
C LEU A 48 3.54 24.84 5.66
N ASP A 49 2.99 23.88 6.40
CA ASP A 49 3.42 22.50 6.37
C ASP A 49 2.88 21.74 5.13
N SER A 50 1.82 22.25 4.50
CA SER A 50 1.20 21.66 3.31
C SER A 50 1.70 22.23 1.98
N LEU A 51 2.80 22.98 1.98
CA LEU A 51 3.39 23.51 0.75
C LEU A 51 3.77 22.37 -0.19
N LEU A 52 3.28 22.42 -1.44
CA LEU A 52 3.46 21.39 -2.46
C LEU A 52 2.75 20.05 -2.13
N ALA A 53 1.99 19.99 -1.08
CA ALA A 53 1.14 18.83 -0.80
C ALA A 53 -0.12 18.85 -1.68
N ILE A 54 -0.53 17.67 -2.11
CA ILE A 54 -1.79 17.47 -2.84
C ILE A 54 -2.65 16.45 -2.11
N LYS A 55 -3.93 16.37 -2.48
CA LYS A 55 -4.79 15.26 -2.05
C LYS A 55 -4.21 13.95 -2.55
N PRO A 56 -4.34 12.84 -1.81
CA PRO A 56 -3.99 11.52 -2.31
C PRO A 56 -4.64 11.27 -3.67
N PRO A 57 -3.87 10.81 -4.68
CA PRO A 57 -4.44 10.42 -5.96
C PRO A 57 -5.38 9.22 -5.80
N PRO A 58 -6.28 8.95 -6.76
CA PRO A 58 -7.00 7.68 -6.81
C PRO A 58 -6.02 6.51 -6.80
N ALA A 59 -6.37 5.45 -6.08
CA ALA A 59 -5.52 4.27 -6.00
C ALA A 59 -6.30 3.00 -6.35
N THR A 60 -5.64 2.07 -7.03
CA THR A 60 -6.15 0.73 -7.34
C THR A 60 -5.91 -0.24 -6.19
N THR A 61 -4.86 -0.02 -5.41
CA THR A 61 -4.56 -0.77 -4.19
C THR A 61 -4.05 0.16 -3.10
N LEU A 62 -4.38 -0.17 -1.86
CA LEU A 62 -4.04 0.61 -0.68
C LEU A 62 -3.53 -0.32 0.42
N CYS A 63 -2.55 0.14 1.18
CA CYS A 63 -2.16 -0.50 2.44
C CYS A 63 -1.72 0.55 3.48
N VAL A 64 -1.58 0.10 4.72
CA VAL A 64 -1.03 0.91 5.81
C VAL A 64 0.30 0.31 6.23
N PHE A 65 1.35 1.12 6.20
CA PHE A 65 2.67 0.71 6.64
C PHE A 65 3.37 1.86 7.36
N ARG A 66 3.93 1.59 8.56
CA ARG A 66 4.64 2.57 9.40
C ARG A 66 3.87 3.88 9.60
N GLY A 67 2.57 3.77 9.90
CA GLY A 67 1.71 4.93 10.19
C GLY A 67 1.38 5.81 8.98
N ARG A 68 1.69 5.37 7.77
CA ARG A 68 1.39 6.05 6.51
C ARG A 68 0.41 5.24 5.70
N ILE A 69 -0.42 5.92 4.92
CA ILE A 69 -1.20 5.28 3.86
C ILE A 69 -0.32 5.22 2.62
N TRP A 70 -0.22 4.05 2.05
CA TRP A 70 0.44 3.79 0.77
C TRP A 70 -0.60 3.43 -0.26
N GLY A 71 -0.50 4.02 -1.43
CA GLY A 71 -1.41 3.77 -2.53
C GLY A 71 -0.67 3.59 -3.84
N ALA A 72 -1.23 2.79 -4.72
CA ALA A 72 -0.73 2.61 -6.07
C ALA A 72 -1.74 3.11 -7.10
N SER A 73 -1.23 3.82 -8.11
CA SER A 73 -1.97 4.32 -9.26
C SER A 73 -1.16 4.02 -10.50
N ASP A 74 -1.61 3.08 -11.31
CA ASP A 74 -0.89 2.59 -12.48
C ASP A 74 0.54 2.16 -12.12
N THR A 75 1.57 2.82 -12.63
CA THR A 75 3.00 2.51 -12.37
C THR A 75 3.58 3.22 -11.15
N LEU A 76 2.78 4.00 -10.45
CA LEU A 76 3.21 4.87 -9.36
C LEU A 76 2.73 4.35 -8.01
N VAL A 77 3.66 4.16 -7.07
CA VAL A 77 3.36 4.02 -5.64
C VAL A 77 3.62 5.36 -4.97
N TRP A 78 2.64 5.86 -4.26
CA TRP A 78 2.72 7.07 -3.45
C TRP A 78 2.45 6.76 -1.97
N PHE A 79 2.90 7.64 -1.10
CA PHE A 79 2.63 7.54 0.33
C PHE A 79 2.30 8.90 0.95
N THR A 80 1.52 8.86 2.03
CA THR A 80 1.13 10.05 2.78
C THR A 80 2.16 10.40 3.83
N ASP A 81 2.04 11.59 4.39
CA ASP A 81 2.73 11.92 5.64
C ASP A 81 2.12 11.14 6.81
N ALA A 82 2.94 10.69 7.76
CA ALA A 82 2.51 9.91 8.91
C ALA A 82 1.56 10.67 9.84
N LEU A 83 1.78 11.98 10.00
CA LEU A 83 0.97 12.85 10.85
C LEU A 83 -0.19 13.55 10.11
N SER A 84 -0.20 13.44 8.79
CA SER A 84 -1.18 14.10 7.92
C SER A 84 -1.57 13.20 6.76
N PRO A 85 -2.36 12.12 7.01
CA PRO A 85 -2.66 11.09 6.02
C PRO A 85 -3.49 11.58 4.83
N HIS A 86 -3.99 12.81 4.87
CA HIS A 86 -4.72 13.46 3.80
C HIS A 86 -3.82 14.24 2.82
N TRP A 87 -2.48 14.20 3.03
CA TRP A 87 -1.52 14.90 2.18
C TRP A 87 -0.47 13.95 1.60
N VAL A 88 -0.21 14.12 0.31
CA VAL A 88 0.88 13.48 -0.43
C VAL A 88 1.79 14.55 -1.00
N PHE A 89 3.11 14.34 -0.95
CA PHE A 89 4.12 15.23 -1.52
C PHE A 89 4.64 14.64 -2.84
N PRO A 90 4.07 14.98 -4.00
CA PRO A 90 4.34 14.28 -5.25
C PRO A 90 5.78 14.38 -5.73
N LYS A 91 6.54 15.39 -5.29
CA LYS A 91 7.94 15.56 -5.70
C LYS A 91 8.93 14.63 -5.02
N ILE A 92 8.57 14.11 -3.83
CA ILE A 92 9.48 13.32 -2.99
C ILE A 92 8.86 12.04 -2.45
N GLY A 93 7.55 11.91 -2.55
CA GLY A 93 6.78 10.84 -1.91
C GLY A 93 6.25 9.79 -2.89
N HIS A 94 7.10 9.26 -3.79
CA HIS A 94 6.67 8.25 -4.75
C HIS A 94 7.80 7.32 -5.21
N PHE A 95 7.40 6.14 -5.67
CA PHE A 95 8.24 5.18 -6.40
C PHE A 95 7.60 4.89 -7.75
N VAL A 96 8.42 4.72 -8.78
CA VAL A 96 7.97 4.42 -10.16
C VAL A 96 8.41 3.01 -10.52
N PHE A 97 7.49 2.24 -11.10
CA PHE A 97 7.71 0.87 -11.55
C PHE A 97 7.57 0.78 -13.07
N GLU A 98 8.07 -0.31 -13.65
CA GLU A 98 8.09 -0.51 -15.11
C GLU A 98 6.72 -0.80 -15.70
N SER A 99 5.74 -1.22 -14.89
CA SER A 99 4.38 -1.53 -15.34
C SER A 99 3.37 -1.34 -14.22
N SER A 100 2.08 -1.45 -14.56
CA SER A 100 0.98 -1.25 -13.62
C SER A 100 1.08 -2.17 -12.41
N ILE A 101 0.88 -1.57 -11.24
CA ILE A 101 0.94 -2.24 -9.95
C ILE A 101 -0.38 -2.95 -9.69
N VAL A 102 -0.32 -4.23 -9.41
CA VAL A 102 -1.49 -5.08 -9.17
C VAL A 102 -1.66 -5.48 -7.71
N MET A 103 -0.58 -5.38 -6.93
CA MET A 103 -0.57 -5.79 -5.53
C MET A 103 0.40 -4.95 -4.70
N MET A 104 0.03 -4.67 -3.45
CA MET A 104 0.90 -4.02 -2.47
C MET A 104 0.58 -4.56 -1.07
N LEU A 105 1.53 -5.27 -0.46
CA LEU A 105 1.35 -5.99 0.80
C LEU A 105 2.44 -5.63 1.81
N PRO A 106 2.08 -5.10 2.99
CA PRO A 106 3.04 -4.77 4.03
C PRO A 106 3.48 -6.01 4.82
N VAL A 107 4.75 -6.03 5.17
CA VAL A 107 5.34 -6.91 6.18
C VAL A 107 6.02 -6.05 7.25
N GLU A 108 6.77 -6.65 8.16
CA GLU A 108 7.32 -5.92 9.30
C GLU A 108 8.35 -4.85 8.90
N ASP A 109 9.21 -5.15 7.95
CA ASP A 109 10.38 -4.35 7.56
C ASP A 109 10.32 -3.83 6.12
N GLY A 110 9.15 -3.90 5.47
CA GLY A 110 8.99 -3.41 4.10
C GLY A 110 7.65 -3.72 3.47
N LEU A 111 7.60 -3.48 2.18
CA LEU A 111 6.42 -3.68 1.33
C LEU A 111 6.75 -4.58 0.15
N PHE A 112 5.97 -5.63 -0.06
CA PHE A 112 5.94 -6.33 -1.33
C PHE A 112 5.07 -5.54 -2.31
N VAL A 113 5.61 -5.24 -3.47
CA VAL A 113 4.92 -4.57 -4.57
C VAL A 113 5.04 -5.44 -5.79
N ALA A 114 3.92 -5.86 -6.36
CA ALA A 114 3.94 -6.65 -7.59
C ALA A 114 3.29 -5.91 -8.75
N THR A 115 3.93 -6.04 -9.88
CA THR A 115 3.41 -5.67 -11.20
C THR A 115 2.88 -6.92 -11.92
N ALA A 116 2.46 -6.78 -13.17
CA ALA A 116 2.12 -7.92 -14.02
C ALA A 116 3.33 -8.80 -14.40
N TYR A 117 4.56 -8.33 -14.15
CA TYR A 117 5.76 -9.05 -14.63
C TYR A 117 6.69 -9.49 -13.50
N ARG A 118 6.78 -8.74 -12.42
CA ARG A 118 7.75 -8.96 -11.33
C ARG A 118 7.18 -8.60 -9.98
N THR A 119 7.76 -9.21 -8.95
CA THR A 119 7.51 -8.83 -7.57
C THR A 119 8.76 -8.17 -7.00
N TYR A 120 8.56 -7.05 -6.38
CA TYR A 120 9.58 -6.22 -5.74
C TYR A 120 9.40 -6.21 -4.24
N PHE A 121 10.47 -5.91 -3.54
CA PHE A 121 10.46 -5.60 -2.13
C PHE A 121 11.04 -4.21 -1.89
N LEU A 122 10.26 -3.34 -1.30
CA LEU A 122 10.68 -2.05 -0.78
C LEU A 122 11.11 -2.27 0.68
N GLU A 123 12.41 -2.35 0.90
CA GLU A 123 13.03 -2.64 2.19
C GLU A 123 13.30 -1.37 2.96
N GLY A 124 12.85 -1.28 4.21
CA GLY A 124 13.14 -0.19 5.13
C GLY A 124 11.89 0.42 5.77
N ASP A 125 12.09 1.21 6.80
CA ASP A 125 11.05 1.86 7.58
C ASP A 125 10.81 3.31 7.16
N ASP A 126 11.86 3.99 6.68
CA ASP A 126 11.77 5.35 6.19
C ASP A 126 11.55 5.37 4.68
N PRO A 127 10.42 5.88 4.19
CA PRO A 127 10.10 5.94 2.78
C PRO A 127 11.16 6.63 1.92
N PHE A 128 11.89 7.59 2.50
CA PHE A 128 12.93 8.34 1.79
C PHE A 128 14.27 7.61 1.70
N ALA A 129 14.43 6.53 2.47
CA ALA A 129 15.64 5.71 2.53
C ALA A 129 15.39 4.25 2.09
N MET A 130 14.17 3.90 1.70
CA MET A 130 13.83 2.54 1.26
C MET A 130 14.64 2.13 0.03
N ARG A 131 14.98 0.84 -0.01
CA ARG A 131 15.68 0.21 -1.12
C ARG A 131 14.73 -0.67 -1.90
N LEU A 132 14.68 -0.47 -3.22
CA LEU A 132 13.92 -1.31 -4.13
C LEU A 132 14.77 -2.50 -4.60
N ARG A 133 14.23 -3.70 -4.48
CA ARG A 133 14.87 -4.93 -4.89
C ARG A 133 13.87 -5.87 -5.57
N VAL A 134 14.24 -6.50 -6.68
CA VAL A 134 13.47 -7.59 -7.29
C VAL A 134 13.63 -8.83 -6.41
N VAL A 135 12.52 -9.44 -6.02
CA VAL A 135 12.50 -10.66 -5.20
C VAL A 135 11.88 -11.86 -5.92
N ASP A 136 11.09 -11.61 -6.96
CA ASP A 136 10.58 -12.64 -7.85
C ASP A 136 10.47 -12.11 -9.29
N PHE A 137 10.78 -12.96 -10.26
CA PHE A 137 10.68 -12.64 -11.70
C PHE A 137 9.27 -12.86 -12.25
N TYR A 138 8.33 -13.25 -11.42
CA TYR A 138 6.92 -13.34 -11.74
C TYR A 138 6.16 -12.27 -10.99
N GLY A 139 5.13 -11.73 -11.66
CA GLY A 139 4.19 -10.81 -11.05
C GLY A 139 3.15 -11.54 -10.19
N ALA A 140 2.19 -10.79 -9.67
CA ALA A 140 1.08 -11.33 -8.90
C ALA A 140 -0.23 -11.27 -9.70
N VAL A 141 -1.13 -12.18 -9.38
CA VAL A 141 -2.50 -12.14 -9.86
C VAL A 141 -3.28 -11.11 -9.04
N SER A 142 -3.94 -10.19 -9.71
CA SER A 142 -4.72 -9.13 -9.05
C SER A 142 -5.84 -9.72 -8.18
N GLY A 143 -6.05 -9.14 -7.00
CA GLY A 143 -7.09 -9.56 -6.04
C GLY A 143 -6.71 -10.74 -5.15
N THR A 144 -5.52 -11.32 -5.31
CA THR A 144 -5.08 -12.48 -4.50
C THR A 144 -4.24 -12.13 -3.29
N GLY A 145 -3.92 -10.84 -3.08
CA GLY A 145 -3.07 -10.41 -1.98
C GLY A 145 -3.76 -10.52 -0.62
N VAL A 146 -3.16 -11.25 0.31
CA VAL A 146 -3.60 -11.36 1.71
C VAL A 146 -2.52 -10.80 2.62
N THR A 147 -2.89 -9.86 3.47
CA THR A 147 -2.03 -9.33 4.54
C THR A 147 -2.22 -10.14 5.82
N GLU A 148 -1.19 -10.12 6.66
CA GLU A 148 -1.24 -10.77 7.98
C GLU A 148 -1.49 -12.29 7.91
N TRP A 149 -0.87 -12.95 6.94
CA TRP A 149 -0.81 -14.39 6.94
C TRP A 149 0.02 -14.85 8.16
N PRO A 150 -0.61 -15.38 9.19
CA PRO A 150 0.12 -15.73 10.39
C PRO A 150 0.84 -17.06 10.16
N LEU A 151 2.15 -17.00 10.09
CA LEU A 151 3.04 -18.16 9.97
C LEU A 151 3.45 -18.75 11.33
N THR A 152 2.62 -18.63 12.37
CA THR A 152 2.93 -19.25 13.67
C THR A 152 3.17 -20.75 13.58
N ALA A 153 2.58 -21.43 12.60
CA ALA A 153 2.77 -22.85 12.39
C ALA A 153 4.11 -23.23 11.73
N LEU A 154 4.76 -22.31 11.02
CA LEU A 154 6.01 -22.60 10.31
C LEU A 154 7.27 -22.22 11.10
N ASN A 155 7.14 -21.77 12.33
CA ASN A 155 8.29 -21.45 13.17
C ASN A 155 8.23 -22.21 14.50
N PRO A 156 8.69 -23.48 14.54
CA PRO A 156 8.69 -24.30 15.74
C PRO A 156 9.62 -23.81 16.86
N GLN A 157 10.39 -22.74 16.61
CA GLN A 157 11.36 -22.20 17.56
C GLN A 157 10.84 -21.06 18.44
N GLY A 158 9.54 -20.76 18.42
CA GLY A 158 8.93 -19.82 19.35
C GLY A 158 9.33 -18.34 19.17
N VAL A 159 9.87 -17.98 18.03
CA VAL A 159 10.13 -16.58 17.68
C VAL A 159 8.80 -15.89 17.38
N THR A 160 8.63 -14.68 17.90
CA THR A 160 7.45 -13.82 17.65
C THR A 160 7.05 -13.92 16.17
N PRO A 161 5.79 -14.22 15.84
CA PRO A 161 5.38 -14.39 14.46
C PRO A 161 5.59 -13.08 13.71
N ALA A 162 6.61 -13.05 12.87
CA ALA A 162 6.82 -11.94 11.95
C ALA A 162 5.60 -11.86 11.02
N ARG A 163 5.14 -10.65 10.75
CA ARG A 163 4.07 -10.44 9.78
C ARG A 163 4.49 -11.03 8.44
N SER A 164 3.61 -11.81 7.86
CA SER A 164 3.78 -12.36 6.53
C SER A 164 2.58 -11.98 5.67
N CYS A 165 2.77 -12.07 4.39
CA CYS A 165 1.71 -11.84 3.41
C CYS A 165 1.68 -13.00 2.40
N GLY A 166 0.58 -13.16 1.69
CA GLY A 166 0.45 -14.20 0.68
C GLY A 166 -0.19 -13.67 -0.59
N TRP A 167 0.17 -14.25 -1.72
CA TRP A 167 -0.41 -13.93 -3.02
C TRP A 167 -0.26 -15.10 -4.00
N LEU A 168 -1.10 -15.11 -5.02
CA LEU A 168 -0.94 -16.00 -6.17
C LEU A 168 0.00 -15.34 -7.17
N SER A 169 1.10 -16.02 -7.49
CA SER A 169 2.03 -15.60 -8.54
C SER A 169 1.49 -15.96 -9.93
N LEU A 170 1.89 -15.21 -10.95
CA LEU A 170 1.52 -15.48 -12.33
C LEU A 170 2.11 -16.79 -12.90
N ASN A 171 3.03 -17.44 -12.20
CA ASN A 171 3.45 -18.80 -12.53
C ASN A 171 2.50 -19.90 -12.00
N GLY A 172 1.38 -19.51 -11.37
CA GLY A 172 0.42 -20.44 -10.80
C GLY A 172 0.74 -20.95 -9.39
N SER A 173 1.82 -20.49 -8.76
CA SER A 173 2.18 -20.91 -7.41
C SER A 173 1.67 -19.95 -6.36
N TRP A 174 1.26 -20.44 -5.20
CA TRP A 174 1.01 -19.60 -4.04
C TRP A 174 2.33 -19.16 -3.40
N CYS A 175 2.49 -17.87 -3.22
CA CYS A 175 3.69 -17.28 -2.62
C CYS A 175 3.40 -16.75 -1.23
N ILE A 176 4.34 -16.94 -0.31
CA ILE A 176 4.34 -16.35 1.02
C ILE A 176 5.54 -15.43 1.13
N GLY A 177 5.26 -14.13 1.36
CA GLY A 177 6.26 -13.10 1.58
C GLY A 177 6.53 -12.91 3.06
N ARG A 178 7.80 -12.82 3.43
CA ARG A 178 8.27 -12.61 4.80
C ARG A 178 9.16 -11.39 4.91
N SER A 179 9.43 -10.98 6.14
CA SER A 179 10.45 -9.97 6.44
C SER A 179 11.77 -10.27 5.73
N GLY A 180 12.52 -9.22 5.38
CA GLY A 180 13.72 -9.32 4.57
C GLY A 180 13.43 -9.59 3.08
N GLY A 181 12.16 -9.53 2.64
CA GLY A 181 11.78 -9.78 1.25
C GLY A 181 11.96 -11.24 0.82
N ALA A 182 12.00 -12.18 1.75
CA ALA A 182 12.04 -13.60 1.42
C ALA A 182 10.69 -14.04 0.85
N VAL A 183 10.71 -14.78 -0.26
CA VAL A 183 9.54 -15.35 -0.91
C VAL A 183 9.64 -16.88 -0.86
N GLN A 184 8.62 -17.51 -0.30
CA GLN A 184 8.47 -18.95 -0.28
C GLN A 184 7.31 -19.35 -1.18
N ARG A 185 7.54 -20.24 -2.15
CA ARG A 185 6.48 -20.85 -2.94
C ARG A 185 5.96 -22.10 -2.27
N VAL A 186 4.65 -22.23 -2.23
CA VAL A 186 3.98 -23.34 -1.56
C VAL A 186 3.33 -24.22 -2.60
N GLY A 187 3.59 -25.51 -2.52
CA GLY A 187 2.96 -26.50 -3.37
C GLY A 187 3.39 -26.44 -4.85
N GLU A 188 4.53 -25.83 -5.18
CA GLU A 188 4.99 -25.64 -6.56
C GLU A 188 5.03 -26.96 -7.36
N ASP A 189 5.37 -28.06 -6.70
CA ASP A 189 5.41 -29.40 -7.31
C ASP A 189 4.09 -30.16 -7.21
N SER A 190 3.12 -29.68 -6.44
CA SER A 190 1.91 -30.43 -6.10
C SER A 190 0.67 -29.91 -6.81
N PHE A 191 0.57 -28.60 -7.01
CA PHE A 191 -0.56 -27.97 -7.71
C PHE A 191 -0.19 -26.62 -8.27
N GLN A 192 -0.78 -26.27 -9.39
CA GLN A 192 -0.69 -24.95 -10.01
C GLN A 192 -2.10 -24.42 -10.22
N PHE A 193 -2.27 -23.14 -9.92
CA PHE A 193 -3.51 -22.44 -10.19
C PHE A 193 -3.52 -21.91 -11.63
N ASP A 194 -4.68 -21.95 -12.28
CA ASP A 194 -4.87 -21.19 -13.51
C ASP A 194 -4.88 -19.69 -13.16
N THR A 195 -4.12 -18.89 -13.88
CA THR A 195 -3.97 -17.45 -13.63
C THR A 195 -4.81 -16.58 -14.55
N GLY A 196 -5.62 -17.16 -15.44
CA GLY A 196 -6.43 -16.45 -16.42
C GLY A 196 -7.75 -15.87 -15.88
N GLY A 197 -8.17 -16.25 -14.69
CA GLY A 197 -9.44 -15.82 -14.07
C GLY A 197 -9.37 -14.52 -13.28
N ARG A 198 -10.52 -14.14 -12.71
CA ARG A 198 -10.59 -13.13 -11.65
C ARG A 198 -10.54 -13.82 -10.31
N TYR A 199 -9.66 -13.34 -9.45
CA TYR A 199 -9.41 -13.97 -8.16
C TYR A 199 -9.74 -13.02 -7.02
N SER A 200 -10.17 -13.63 -5.92
CA SER A 200 -10.29 -12.99 -4.62
C SER A 200 -9.75 -13.95 -3.58
N SER A 201 -8.99 -13.48 -2.63
CA SER A 201 -8.45 -14.30 -1.56
C SER A 201 -8.72 -13.70 -0.19
N SER A 202 -8.87 -14.56 0.80
CA SER A 202 -9.05 -14.17 2.20
C SER A 202 -8.42 -15.20 3.11
N GLY A 203 -7.82 -14.74 4.20
CA GLY A 203 -7.42 -15.59 5.31
C GLY A 203 -8.59 -15.79 6.26
N TRP A 204 -8.80 -17.01 6.74
CA TRP A 204 -9.81 -17.34 7.73
C TRP A 204 -9.22 -18.25 8.81
N GLU A 205 -9.57 -18.00 10.06
CA GLU A 205 -9.16 -18.83 11.20
C GLU A 205 -10.40 -19.47 11.82
N ARG A 206 -10.37 -20.80 11.97
CA ARG A 206 -11.41 -21.57 12.65
C ARG A 206 -10.79 -22.67 13.49
N GLU A 207 -11.12 -22.71 14.76
CA GLU A 207 -10.70 -23.77 15.70
C GLU A 207 -9.18 -23.97 15.74
N GLY A 208 -8.40 -22.88 15.66
CA GLY A 208 -6.94 -22.93 15.61
C GLY A 208 -6.37 -23.35 14.26
N MET A 209 -7.21 -23.65 13.29
CA MET A 209 -6.81 -23.91 11.91
C MET A 209 -6.89 -22.63 11.10
N ARG A 210 -5.86 -22.39 10.31
CA ARG A 210 -5.81 -21.27 9.38
C ARG A 210 -6.06 -21.76 7.98
N LEU A 211 -7.05 -21.14 7.36
CA LEU A 211 -7.50 -21.49 6.03
C LEU A 211 -7.22 -20.32 5.09
N LEU A 212 -6.69 -20.61 3.93
CA LEU A 212 -6.67 -19.70 2.81
C LEU A 212 -7.87 -20.03 1.93
N LEU A 213 -8.73 -19.05 1.74
CA LEU A 213 -9.82 -19.12 0.79
C LEU A 213 -9.41 -18.39 -0.48
N ILE A 214 -9.39 -19.09 -1.60
CA ILE A 214 -9.20 -18.49 -2.92
C ILE A 214 -10.48 -18.75 -3.70
N SER A 215 -11.15 -17.68 -4.11
CA SER A 215 -12.31 -17.74 -4.99
C SER A 215 -11.86 -17.38 -6.40
N VAL A 216 -12.19 -18.21 -7.35
CA VAL A 216 -11.96 -17.98 -8.79
C VAL A 216 -13.29 -17.64 -9.43
N ASN A 217 -13.34 -16.53 -10.15
CA ASN A 217 -14.53 -16.15 -10.92
C ASN A 217 -14.15 -16.13 -12.41
N GLU A 218 -14.66 -17.10 -13.16
CA GLU A 218 -14.47 -17.21 -14.61
C GLU A 218 -15.47 -16.36 -15.40
N ALA A 219 -16.05 -15.33 -14.85
CA ALA A 219 -17.10 -14.56 -15.48
C ALA A 219 -16.68 -13.95 -16.83
N THR A 220 -16.92 -14.68 -17.87
CA THR A 220 -17.37 -14.16 -19.15
C THR A 220 -18.89 -14.03 -19.03
N ASP A 221 -19.38 -12.79 -19.05
CA ASP A 221 -20.79 -12.40 -19.05
C ASP A 221 -21.64 -12.77 -17.80
N ALA A 222 -21.90 -11.79 -16.97
CA ALA A 222 -23.10 -11.47 -16.19
C ALA A 222 -23.88 -12.58 -15.47
N GLN A 223 -23.41 -13.80 -15.35
CA GLN A 223 -24.01 -14.83 -14.51
C GLN A 223 -23.00 -15.34 -13.48
N PHE A 224 -23.31 -15.17 -12.21
CA PHE A 224 -22.63 -15.84 -11.11
C PHE A 224 -22.88 -17.36 -11.24
N ILE A 225 -22.01 -18.07 -11.93
CA ILE A 225 -22.02 -19.53 -11.96
C ILE A 225 -21.13 -20.02 -10.82
N ALA A 226 -21.49 -21.16 -10.26
CA ALA A 226 -20.82 -21.82 -9.16
C ALA A 226 -19.29 -21.78 -9.32
N GLN A 227 -18.65 -21.34 -8.28
CA GLN A 227 -17.22 -21.11 -8.28
C GLN A 227 -16.51 -22.26 -7.61
N ASP A 228 -15.40 -22.64 -8.14
CA ASP A 228 -14.49 -23.55 -7.44
C ASP A 228 -13.85 -22.80 -6.28
N ILE A 229 -14.22 -23.18 -5.08
CA ILE A 229 -13.59 -22.70 -3.86
C ILE A 229 -12.50 -23.69 -3.51
N VAL A 230 -11.25 -23.27 -3.67
CA VAL A 230 -10.13 -24.06 -3.21
C VAL A 230 -9.83 -23.70 -1.76
N VAL A 231 -10.04 -24.66 -0.86
CA VAL A 231 -9.70 -24.53 0.56
C VAL A 231 -8.41 -25.32 0.78
N ALA A 232 -7.33 -24.60 1.07
CA ALA A 232 -6.09 -25.21 1.51
C ALA A 232 -6.01 -25.17 3.04
N ARG A 233 -5.71 -26.31 3.66
CA ARG A 233 -5.52 -26.42 5.10
C ARG A 233 -4.02 -26.39 5.40
N GLU A 234 -3.62 -25.53 6.32
CA GLU A 234 -2.25 -25.51 6.85
C GLU A 234 -2.15 -26.51 8.01
N PHE A 235 -1.27 -27.47 7.88
CA PHE A 235 -0.92 -28.42 8.94
C PHE A 235 0.46 -28.08 9.50
N GLU A 236 0.81 -28.65 10.66
CA GLU A 236 2.12 -28.46 11.30
C GLU A 236 3.33 -28.77 10.37
N HIS A 237 3.11 -29.45 9.25
CA HIS A 237 4.14 -29.88 8.29
C HIS A 237 3.88 -29.41 6.84
N GLY A 238 3.00 -28.47 6.61
CA GLY A 238 2.75 -27.93 5.27
C GLY A 238 1.27 -27.79 4.92
N ILE A 239 1.01 -27.27 3.73
CA ILE A 239 -0.33 -27.11 3.17
C ILE A 239 -0.69 -28.42 2.45
N SER A 240 -1.82 -29.00 2.79
CA SER A 240 -2.37 -30.14 2.05
C SER A 240 -3.66 -29.72 1.38
N PRO A 241 -3.88 -30.02 0.10
CA PRO A 241 -5.20 -29.89 -0.51
C PRO A 241 -6.17 -30.85 0.18
N LEU A 242 -7.41 -30.44 0.36
CA LEU A 242 -8.47 -31.34 0.79
C LEU A 242 -8.80 -32.31 -0.35
N PRO A 243 -9.07 -33.57 -0.04
CA PRO A 243 -9.49 -34.54 -1.03
C PRO A 243 -10.84 -34.20 -1.65
#